data_01359fe93f551872d0c1126fd41be2d0
#
_entry.id   01359fe93f551872d0c1126fd41be2d0
#
_cell.length_a   1.000
_cell.length_b   1.000
_cell.length_c   1.000
_cell.angle_alpha   90.00
_cell.angle_beta   90.00
_cell.angle_gamma   90.00
#
_symmetry.space_group_name_H-M   'P 1'
#
loop_
_entity.id
_entity.type
_entity.pdbx_description
1 polymer ?
#
loop_
_entity_poly.entity_id
_entity_poly.type
_entity_poly.pdbx_seq_one_letter_code
_entity_poly.pdbx_strand_id
1 'polypeptide(L)'
;MERNFSQRVKDVLGYSREEAERLQNSYIGPEHLLLGILRDGSGKAIEALRHLGVQLAELKASVEKDLRLSNDHINAGDEITISKSTDKVLKMSILEARILKSDTTDTEHLLLAILKDPDTPATRSLKDCDVTYQEVMEYFKMAKPLSDTPLMGAEFADDDDDEFSSH
;
A
#
# COMPACT_ATOMS: atom_id res chain seq x y z
N MET A 1 -11.42 13.86 -12.46
CA MET A 1 -10.02 13.59 -12.73
C MET A 1 -9.71 12.11 -12.56
N GLU A 2 -9.04 11.60 -13.51
CA GLU A 2 -8.71 10.17 -13.51
C GLU A 2 -7.55 9.88 -12.57
N ARG A 3 -7.68 8.79 -11.83
CA ARG A 3 -6.61 8.34 -10.93
C ARG A 3 -5.70 7.39 -11.70
N ASN A 4 -4.41 7.64 -11.60
CA ASN A 4 -3.43 6.84 -12.36
C ASN A 4 -2.91 5.68 -11.51
N PHE A 5 -3.80 4.74 -11.22
CA PHE A 5 -3.46 3.53 -10.48
C PHE A 5 -2.80 2.50 -11.38
N SER A 6 -1.77 1.83 -10.87
CA SER A 6 -1.14 0.73 -11.59
C SER A 6 -2.12 -0.42 -11.74
N GLN A 7 -1.81 -1.34 -12.67
CA GLN A 7 -2.64 -2.53 -12.81
C GLN A 7 -2.65 -3.35 -11.53
N ARG A 8 -1.50 -3.42 -10.83
CA ARG A 8 -1.42 -4.14 -9.57
C ARG A 8 -2.38 -3.55 -8.53
N VAL A 9 -2.47 -2.22 -8.45
CA VAL A 9 -3.41 -1.58 -7.52
C VAL A 9 -4.83 -1.92 -7.89
N LYS A 10 -5.16 -1.93 -9.18
CA LYS A 10 -6.50 -2.30 -9.62
C LYS A 10 -6.82 -3.74 -9.22
N ASP A 11 -5.83 -4.64 -9.37
CA ASP A 11 -6.01 -6.02 -8.92
C ASP A 11 -6.22 -6.09 -7.42
N VAL A 12 -5.45 -5.33 -6.64
CA VAL A 12 -5.59 -5.28 -5.19
C VAL A 12 -6.99 -4.79 -4.79
N LEU A 13 -7.52 -3.80 -5.50
CA LEU A 13 -8.88 -3.32 -5.20
C LEU A 13 -9.90 -4.42 -5.43
N GLY A 14 -9.74 -5.22 -6.49
CA GLY A 14 -10.60 -6.37 -6.72
C GLY A 14 -10.47 -7.41 -5.63
N TYR A 15 -9.24 -7.73 -5.23
CA TYR A 15 -9.01 -8.67 -4.13
C TYR A 15 -9.61 -8.17 -2.82
N SER A 16 -9.52 -6.86 -2.57
CA SER A 16 -10.07 -6.26 -1.35
C SER A 16 -11.58 -6.50 -1.26
N ARG A 17 -12.27 -6.33 -2.37
CA ARG A 17 -13.72 -6.62 -2.42
C ARG A 17 -13.98 -8.09 -2.14
N GLU A 18 -13.21 -8.97 -2.78
CA GLU A 18 -13.38 -10.40 -2.57
C GLU A 18 -13.11 -10.80 -1.12
N GLU A 19 -12.13 -10.16 -0.47
CA GLU A 19 -11.87 -10.45 0.93
C GLU A 19 -13.01 -9.97 1.82
N ALA A 20 -13.59 -8.81 1.52
CA ALA A 20 -14.75 -8.35 2.27
C ALA A 20 -15.92 -9.32 2.10
N GLU A 21 -16.13 -9.83 0.89
CA GLU A 21 -17.16 -10.83 0.63
C GLU A 21 -16.89 -12.11 1.42
N ARG A 22 -15.65 -12.59 1.38
CA ARG A 22 -15.27 -13.83 2.07
C ARG A 22 -15.50 -13.72 3.57
N LEU A 23 -15.20 -12.56 4.14
CA LEU A 23 -15.34 -12.33 5.58
C LEU A 23 -16.72 -11.80 5.96
N GLN A 24 -17.58 -11.62 4.97
CA GLN A 24 -18.97 -11.17 5.17
C GLN A 24 -19.04 -9.81 5.85
N ASN A 25 -18.11 -8.93 5.51
CA ASN A 25 -18.14 -7.56 5.99
C ASN A 25 -18.98 -6.71 5.05
N SER A 26 -19.60 -5.66 5.60
CA SER A 26 -20.52 -4.83 4.83
C SER A 26 -19.81 -3.73 4.04
N TYR A 27 -18.53 -3.53 4.26
CA TYR A 27 -17.78 -2.51 3.55
C TYR A 27 -16.35 -2.98 3.31
N ILE A 28 -15.67 -2.28 2.39
CA ILE A 28 -14.24 -2.48 2.14
C ILE A 28 -13.51 -1.41 2.94
N GLY A 29 -12.82 -1.82 4.00
CA GLY A 29 -12.02 -0.91 4.82
C GLY A 29 -10.54 -0.99 4.47
N PRO A 30 -9.72 -0.15 5.13
CA PRO A 30 -8.27 -0.23 4.93
C PRO A 30 -7.70 -1.61 5.24
N GLU A 31 -8.32 -2.33 6.17
CA GLU A 31 -7.94 -3.70 6.50
C GLU A 31 -8.07 -4.61 5.28
N HIS A 32 -9.13 -4.43 4.50
CA HIS A 32 -9.33 -5.21 3.29
C HIS A 32 -8.33 -4.83 2.20
N LEU A 33 -7.95 -3.54 2.13
CA LEU A 33 -6.88 -3.13 1.22
C LEU A 33 -5.58 -3.84 1.57
N LEU A 34 -5.27 -3.90 2.86
CA LEU A 34 -4.06 -4.59 3.31
C LEU A 34 -4.13 -6.08 2.98
N LEU A 35 -5.28 -6.71 3.20
CA LEU A 35 -5.46 -8.12 2.81
C LEU A 35 -5.29 -8.30 1.31
N GLY A 36 -5.77 -7.35 0.52
CA GLY A 36 -5.60 -7.39 -0.93
C GLY A 36 -4.13 -7.33 -1.34
N ILE A 37 -3.35 -6.46 -0.68
CA ILE A 37 -1.91 -6.37 -0.91
C ILE A 37 -1.24 -7.71 -0.58
N LEU A 38 -1.59 -8.27 0.56
CA LEU A 38 -1.02 -9.55 1.00
C LEU A 38 -1.41 -10.70 0.07
N ARG A 39 -2.66 -10.69 -0.39
CA ARG A 39 -3.13 -11.72 -1.31
C ARG A 39 -2.42 -11.65 -2.65
N ASP A 40 -2.17 -10.43 -3.15
CA ASP A 40 -1.38 -10.27 -4.37
C ASP A 40 0.03 -10.83 -4.22
N GLY A 41 0.64 -10.62 -3.07
CA GLY A 41 1.87 -11.31 -2.68
C GLY A 41 3.12 -10.85 -3.36
N SER A 42 3.07 -9.81 -4.18
CA SER A 42 4.26 -9.30 -4.86
C SER A 42 4.17 -7.79 -4.97
N GLY A 43 5.18 -7.17 -5.58
CA GLY A 43 5.23 -5.73 -5.72
C GLY A 43 6.01 -5.06 -4.60
N LYS A 44 6.17 -3.76 -4.70
CA LYS A 44 7.07 -3.03 -3.80
C LYS A 44 6.58 -3.00 -2.36
N ALA A 45 5.26 -2.97 -2.14
CA ALA A 45 4.75 -3.01 -0.77
C ALA A 45 5.17 -4.30 -0.08
N ILE A 46 5.02 -5.43 -0.78
CA ILE A 46 5.42 -6.73 -0.23
C ILE A 46 6.92 -6.78 0.00
N GLU A 47 7.71 -6.24 -0.94
CA GLU A 47 9.16 -6.21 -0.79
C GLU A 47 9.55 -5.43 0.47
N ALA A 48 8.90 -4.29 0.70
CA ALA A 48 9.19 -3.48 1.89
C ALA A 48 8.84 -4.24 3.17
N LEU A 49 7.70 -4.90 3.20
CA LEU A 49 7.29 -5.65 4.38
C LEU A 49 8.27 -6.77 4.68
N ARG A 50 8.70 -7.48 3.64
CA ARG A 50 9.70 -8.54 3.82
C ARG A 50 11.04 -7.98 4.30
N HIS A 51 11.46 -6.86 3.73
CA HIS A 51 12.70 -6.22 4.14
C HIS A 51 12.67 -5.84 5.62
N LEU A 52 11.52 -5.39 6.10
CA LEU A 52 11.35 -5.02 7.50
C LEU A 52 11.11 -6.21 8.42
N GLY A 53 11.18 -7.42 7.89
CA GLY A 53 11.11 -8.63 8.71
C GLY A 53 9.72 -9.09 9.05
N VAL A 54 8.71 -8.59 8.35
CA VAL A 54 7.32 -8.95 8.65
C VAL A 54 7.04 -10.38 8.22
N GLN A 55 6.43 -11.15 9.14
CA GLN A 55 5.88 -12.46 8.81
C GLN A 55 4.50 -12.26 8.20
N LEU A 56 4.43 -12.37 6.88
CA LEU A 56 3.21 -11.99 6.16
C LEU A 56 1.99 -12.80 6.60
N ALA A 57 2.19 -14.10 6.88
CA ALA A 57 1.09 -14.94 7.33
C ALA A 57 0.56 -14.48 8.69
N GLU A 58 1.44 -14.06 9.58
CA GLU A 58 1.04 -13.56 10.90
C GLU A 58 0.30 -12.23 10.79
N LEU A 59 0.77 -11.36 9.92
CA LEU A 59 0.08 -10.10 9.68
C LEU A 59 -1.31 -10.36 9.14
N LYS A 60 -1.43 -11.26 8.17
CA LYS A 60 -2.73 -11.63 7.61
C LYS A 60 -3.66 -12.14 8.69
N ALA A 61 -3.18 -13.05 9.54
CA ALA A 61 -3.99 -13.62 10.60
C ALA A 61 -4.48 -12.54 11.58
N SER A 62 -3.61 -11.59 11.91
CA SER A 62 -3.97 -10.50 12.82
C SER A 62 -5.07 -9.64 12.23
N VAL A 63 -4.94 -9.28 10.96
CA VAL A 63 -5.94 -8.44 10.28
C VAL A 63 -7.27 -9.17 10.19
N GLU A 64 -7.23 -10.44 9.82
CA GLU A 64 -8.46 -11.25 9.71
C GLU A 64 -9.16 -11.39 11.05
N LYS A 65 -8.39 -11.58 12.12
CA LYS A 65 -8.96 -11.69 13.45
C LYS A 65 -9.74 -10.42 13.81
N ASP A 66 -9.15 -9.26 13.56
CA ASP A 66 -9.82 -8.00 13.84
C ASP A 66 -11.12 -7.88 13.06
N LEU A 67 -11.10 -8.29 11.79
CA LEU A 67 -12.29 -8.21 10.94
C LEU A 67 -13.38 -9.18 11.39
N ARG A 68 -12.99 -10.37 11.85
CA ARG A 68 -13.97 -11.36 12.33
C ARG A 68 -14.60 -10.94 13.65
N LEU A 69 -13.87 -10.19 14.48
CA LEU A 69 -14.39 -9.70 15.75
C LEU A 69 -15.24 -8.45 15.58
N SER A 70 -15.20 -7.83 14.41
CA SER A 70 -16.01 -6.66 14.11
C SER A 70 -17.48 -7.02 14.10
N ASN A 71 -18.33 -6.07 14.54
CA ASN A 71 -19.79 -6.25 14.47
C ASN A 71 -20.37 -5.92 13.11
N ASP A 72 -19.51 -5.65 12.15
CA ASP A 72 -19.90 -5.11 10.87
C ASP A 72 -20.02 -6.23 9.85
N HIS A 73 -21.19 -6.85 9.80
CA HIS A 73 -21.46 -7.95 8.88
C HIS A 73 -22.55 -7.58 7.90
N ILE A 74 -22.37 -8.05 6.67
CA ILE A 74 -23.32 -7.76 5.61
C ILE A 74 -24.57 -8.64 5.76
N ASN A 75 -25.73 -8.05 5.51
CA ASN A 75 -26.97 -8.78 5.44
C ASN A 75 -27.18 -9.30 4.02
N ALA A 76 -27.94 -10.37 3.90
CA ALA A 76 -28.23 -10.96 2.59
C ALA A 76 -28.83 -9.90 1.66
N GLY A 77 -28.26 -9.78 0.47
CA GLY A 77 -28.76 -8.86 -0.54
C GLY A 77 -28.18 -7.46 -0.48
N ASP A 78 -27.39 -7.13 0.55
CA ASP A 78 -26.77 -5.83 0.65
C ASP A 78 -25.55 -5.75 -0.27
N GLU A 79 -25.28 -4.54 -0.75
CA GLU A 79 -24.07 -4.28 -1.52
C GLU A 79 -22.91 -3.95 -0.59
N ILE A 80 -21.72 -4.40 -0.98
CA ILE A 80 -20.51 -4.03 -0.27
C ILE A 80 -19.99 -2.73 -0.87
N THR A 81 -19.81 -1.72 -0.02
CA THR A 81 -19.35 -0.41 -0.45
C THR A 81 -18.01 -0.07 0.17
N ILE A 82 -17.34 0.92 -0.41
CA ILE A 82 -16.06 1.41 0.11
C ILE A 82 -16.33 2.33 1.29
N SER A 83 -15.64 2.10 2.41
CA SER A 83 -15.79 2.95 3.59
C SER A 83 -15.17 4.33 3.34
N LYS A 84 -15.55 5.30 4.16
CA LYS A 84 -14.96 6.64 4.06
C LYS A 84 -13.46 6.61 4.32
N SER A 85 -13.02 5.77 5.26
CA SER A 85 -11.60 5.61 5.55
C SER A 85 -10.85 5.11 4.32
N THR A 86 -11.44 4.15 3.59
CA THR A 86 -10.81 3.61 2.40
C THR A 86 -10.74 4.65 1.28
N ASP A 87 -11.82 5.41 1.10
CA ASP A 87 -11.80 6.47 0.10
C ASP A 87 -10.69 7.48 0.41
N LYS A 88 -10.52 7.82 1.69
CA LYS A 88 -9.46 8.72 2.10
C LYS A 88 -8.09 8.12 1.82
N VAL A 89 -7.91 6.82 2.10
CA VAL A 89 -6.64 6.14 1.82
C VAL A 89 -6.32 6.20 0.33
N LEU A 90 -7.30 5.95 -0.53
CA LEU A 90 -7.08 5.98 -1.96
C LEU A 90 -6.65 7.37 -2.42
N LYS A 91 -7.29 8.41 -1.90
CA LYS A 91 -6.90 9.78 -2.23
C LYS A 91 -5.50 10.10 -1.73
N MET A 92 -5.19 9.67 -0.50
CA MET A 92 -3.86 9.91 0.07
C MET A 92 -2.77 9.16 -0.67
N SER A 93 -3.09 7.98 -1.22
CA SER A 93 -2.08 7.21 -1.95
C SER A 93 -1.59 7.97 -3.18
N ILE A 94 -2.45 8.75 -3.81
CA ILE A 94 -2.05 9.58 -4.94
C ILE A 94 -1.04 10.64 -4.49
N LEU A 95 -1.26 11.22 -3.30
CA LEU A 95 -0.32 12.19 -2.74
C LEU A 95 1.01 11.55 -2.38
N GLU A 96 0.97 10.32 -1.85
CA GLU A 96 2.22 9.61 -1.54
C GLU A 96 3.01 9.35 -2.81
N ALA A 97 2.33 9.00 -3.90
CA ALA A 97 3.00 8.81 -5.18
C ALA A 97 3.72 10.08 -5.62
N ARG A 98 3.08 11.24 -5.42
CA ARG A 98 3.71 12.51 -5.76
C ARG A 98 4.93 12.80 -4.91
N ILE A 99 4.85 12.49 -3.62
CA ILE A 99 6.00 12.68 -2.71
C ILE A 99 7.19 11.86 -3.19
N LEU A 100 6.94 10.65 -3.65
CA LEU A 100 8.00 9.77 -4.16
C LEU A 100 8.28 9.97 -5.64
N LYS A 101 7.67 10.99 -6.25
CA LYS A 101 7.91 11.38 -7.64
C LYS A 101 7.60 10.25 -8.62
N SER A 102 6.54 9.51 -8.34
CA SER A 102 6.08 8.44 -9.20
C SER A 102 4.91 8.94 -10.06
N ASP A 103 4.95 8.60 -11.35
CA ASP A 103 3.87 8.96 -12.26
C ASP A 103 2.63 8.10 -12.03
N THR A 104 2.79 6.97 -11.40
CA THR A 104 1.74 6.00 -11.19
C THR A 104 1.60 5.73 -9.69
N THR A 105 0.36 5.57 -9.22
CA THR A 105 0.10 5.16 -7.85
C THR A 105 0.13 3.64 -7.77
N ASP A 106 1.04 3.09 -6.99
CA ASP A 106 1.24 1.65 -6.90
C ASP A 106 1.03 1.18 -5.46
N THR A 107 1.28 -0.11 -5.20
CA THR A 107 0.97 -0.69 -3.89
C THR A 107 1.79 -0.07 -2.76
N GLU A 108 3.03 0.35 -3.00
CA GLU A 108 3.82 1.02 -1.97
C GLU A 108 3.15 2.32 -1.53
N HIS A 109 2.49 3.01 -2.45
CA HIS A 109 1.79 4.24 -2.11
C HIS A 109 0.52 3.96 -1.31
N LEU A 110 -0.15 2.85 -1.62
CA LEU A 110 -1.28 2.39 -0.80
C LEU A 110 -0.83 2.08 0.62
N LEU A 111 0.28 1.36 0.76
CA LEU A 111 0.78 1.00 2.08
C LEU A 111 1.12 2.25 2.89
N LEU A 112 1.79 3.22 2.27
CA LEU A 112 2.10 4.47 2.95
C LEU A 112 0.83 5.21 3.37
N ALA A 113 -0.17 5.23 2.51
CA ALA A 113 -1.43 5.91 2.82
C ALA A 113 -2.17 5.24 3.98
N ILE A 114 -2.14 3.91 4.03
CA ILE A 114 -2.73 3.17 5.16
C ILE A 114 -2.02 3.57 6.46
N LEU A 115 -0.69 3.59 6.43
CA LEU A 115 0.10 3.92 7.62
C LEU A 115 -0.03 5.36 8.06
N LYS A 116 -0.47 6.23 7.16
CA LYS A 116 -0.63 7.64 7.48
C LYS A 116 -1.73 7.90 8.51
N ASP A 117 -2.71 7.02 8.58
CA ASP A 117 -3.79 7.13 9.55
C ASP A 117 -3.51 6.18 10.72
N PRO A 118 -3.13 6.70 11.89
CA PRO A 118 -2.73 5.85 13.01
C PRO A 118 -3.89 5.14 13.69
N ASP A 119 -5.11 5.51 13.38
CA ASP A 119 -6.28 5.06 14.15
C ASP A 119 -6.98 3.85 13.55
N THR A 120 -6.56 3.39 12.36
CA THR A 120 -7.20 2.23 11.77
C THR A 120 -6.63 0.93 12.31
N PRO A 121 -7.45 -0.14 12.36
CA PRO A 121 -6.93 -1.46 12.77
C PRO A 121 -5.80 -1.95 11.87
N ALA A 122 -5.84 -1.61 10.56
CA ALA A 122 -4.77 -2.00 9.65
C ALA A 122 -3.44 -1.43 10.10
N THR A 123 -3.41 -0.14 10.46
CA THR A 123 -2.19 0.51 10.92
C THR A 123 -1.72 -0.08 12.24
N ARG A 124 -2.66 -0.39 13.14
CA ARG A 124 -2.31 -1.00 14.42
C ARG A 124 -1.68 -2.39 14.22
N SER A 125 -2.22 -3.19 13.31
CA SER A 125 -1.63 -4.50 13.01
C SER A 125 -0.24 -4.36 12.44
N LEU A 126 -0.02 -3.38 11.56
CA LEU A 126 1.30 -3.13 11.01
C LEU A 126 2.28 -2.66 12.09
N LYS A 127 1.81 -1.80 12.99
CA LYS A 127 2.65 -1.32 14.08
C LYS A 127 3.05 -2.46 15.02
N ASP A 128 2.15 -3.40 15.24
CA ASP A 128 2.45 -4.58 16.07
C ASP A 128 3.56 -5.43 15.43
N CYS A 129 3.77 -5.30 14.12
CA CYS A 129 4.86 -5.94 13.42
C CYS A 129 6.06 -5.00 13.25
N ASP A 130 6.08 -3.91 13.99
CA ASP A 130 7.15 -2.90 13.95
C ASP A 130 7.26 -2.20 12.61
N VAL A 131 6.14 -2.04 11.91
CA VAL A 131 6.11 -1.31 10.64
C VAL A 131 5.46 0.05 10.86
N THR A 132 6.21 1.11 10.55
CA THR A 132 5.73 2.48 10.66
C THR A 132 5.84 3.17 9.32
N TYR A 133 5.09 4.28 9.18
CA TYR A 133 5.14 5.11 7.98
C TYR A 133 6.60 5.53 7.69
N GLN A 134 7.30 5.97 8.73
CA GLN A 134 8.66 6.47 8.56
C GLN A 134 9.60 5.41 8.01
N GLU A 135 9.52 4.22 8.56
CA GLU A 135 10.42 3.13 8.12
C GLU A 135 10.14 2.72 6.68
N VAL A 136 8.87 2.66 6.31
CA VAL A 136 8.50 2.31 4.94
C VAL A 136 8.95 3.41 3.98
N MET A 137 8.72 4.67 4.36
CA MET A 137 9.14 5.80 3.52
C MET A 137 10.66 5.81 3.34
N GLU A 138 11.40 5.59 4.42
CA GLU A 138 12.86 5.55 4.33
C GLU A 138 13.34 4.43 3.41
N TYR A 139 12.71 3.28 3.51
CA TYR A 139 13.06 2.17 2.63
C TYR A 139 12.91 2.55 1.16
N PHE A 140 11.78 3.16 0.80
CA PHE A 140 11.55 3.52 -0.59
C PHE A 140 12.48 4.63 -1.06
N LYS A 141 12.79 5.58 -0.20
CA LYS A 141 13.73 6.64 -0.57
C LYS A 141 15.14 6.12 -0.78
N MET A 142 15.56 5.15 0.04
CA MET A 142 16.88 4.55 -0.12
C MET A 142 16.98 3.67 -1.34
N ALA A 143 15.93 2.94 -1.67
CA ALA A 143 15.94 2.04 -2.81
C ALA A 143 15.86 2.78 -4.14
N LYS A 144 15.15 3.90 -4.16
CA LYS A 144 14.85 4.61 -5.40
C LYS A 144 16.10 5.10 -6.16
N PRO A 145 17.08 5.74 -5.49
CA PRO A 145 18.25 6.22 -6.24
C PRO A 145 18.99 5.13 -6.99
N LEU A 146 18.99 3.92 -6.45
CA LEU A 146 19.69 2.82 -7.09
C LEU A 146 19.00 2.41 -8.38
N SER A 147 17.69 2.40 -8.38
CA SER A 147 16.93 2.00 -9.56
C SER A 147 16.92 3.08 -10.64
N ASP A 148 17.12 4.33 -10.26
CA ASP A 148 17.08 5.46 -11.18
C ASP A 148 18.43 5.81 -11.76
N THR A 149 19.54 5.25 -11.25
CA THR A 149 20.90 5.55 -11.70
C THR A 149 21.11 5.01 -13.11
N PRO A 150 21.42 5.88 -14.05
CA PRO A 150 21.78 5.42 -15.38
C PRO A 150 23.20 4.85 -15.39
N LEU A 151 23.92 5.08 -14.75
CA LEU A 151 24.94 5.01 -14.55
C LEU A 151 25.85 5.51 -14.74
N MET A 152 26.23 6.22 -14.15
CA MET A 152 26.69 6.74 -13.95
C MET A 152 27.04 7.08 -13.84
N GLY A 153 27.39 7.42 -13.77
CA GLY A 153 27.37 7.85 -13.70
C GLY A 153 27.30 8.52 -13.44
N ALA A 154 27.91 8.79 -13.95
CA ALA A 154 27.42 9.31 -13.75
C ALA A 154 27.49 10.16 -13.50
N GLU A 155 27.86 10.30 -13.61
CA GLU A 155 27.48 10.81 -13.39
C GLU A 155 27.28 11.41 -13.26
N PHE A 156 28.30 11.79 -13.36
CA PHE A 156 27.79 12.07 -13.29
C PHE A 156 27.23 12.92 -13.28
N ALA A 157 27.65 12.85 -14.08
CA ALA A 157 26.67 13.18 -14.09
C ALA A 157 26.05 14.05 -13.93
N ASP A 158 26.79 14.35 -14.21
CA ASP A 158 25.81 14.78 -14.23
C ASP A 158 25.37 15.48 -14.21
N ASP A 159 25.81 15.36 -14.58
CA ASP A 159 24.95 15.54 -14.75
C ASP A 159 24.51 16.12 -14.78
N ASP A 160 25.06 16.06 -15.21
CA ASP A 160 24.23 16.14 -15.40
C ASP A 160 23.80 16.55 -15.50
N ASP A 161 24.34 16.35 -15.92
CA ASP A 161 23.62 16.21 -16.16
C ASP A 161 23.31 16.46 -16.31
N ASP A 162 23.92 16.29 -16.77
CA ASP A 162 23.32 16.00 -17.01
C ASP A 162 23.23 16.17 -17.17
N GLU A 163 23.34 15.68 -17.37
CA GLU A 163 22.99 15.20 -17.60
C GLU A 163 22.71 15.19 -17.73
N PHE A 164 23.26 15.12 -17.83
CA PHE A 164 22.92 14.32 -17.96
C PHE A 164 22.42 14.40 -18.02
N SER A 165 23.26 14.68 -18.68
CA SER A 165 22.42 14.24 -18.65
C SER A 165 21.88 14.05 -18.56
N SER A 166 22.65 13.82 -18.81
CA SER A 166 21.87 13.34 -18.75
C SER A 166 21.40 13.33 -18.56
N HIS A 167 21.92 12.82 -18.52
CA HIS A 167 21.33 12.40 -18.33
C HIS A 167 21.08 12.59 -18.24
#